data_96e3c3f324bf9b24c000a67af6121b83
#
_entry.id   96e3c3f324bf9b24c000a67af6121b83
#
_cell.length_a   1.000
_cell.length_b   1.000
_cell.length_c   1.000
_cell.angle_alpha   90.00
_cell.angle_beta   90.00
_cell.angle_gamma   90.00
#
_symmetry.space_group_name_H-M   'P 1'
#
loop_
_entity.id
_entity.type
_entity.pdbx_description
1 polymer ?
#
loop_
_entity_poly.entity_id
_entity_poly.type
_entity_poly.pdbx_seq_one_letter_code
_entity_poly.pdbx_strand_id
1 'polypeptide(L)'
;MDDYVKKIWKESFKGFYKKHSRSLWFFIYKTCGDESMADDIFQESFYKYLRAEPVKLNEHQQKAYLFKIAYRLIIDQVRKIKVHQEKFSEIETDPYVGFEASKEQEISTALDMEKTFKLLKPKERTLLWLAYAEGYSHEEIAAIIHSKEKSIKVKLFRVKKKFADILRQQGYNGEVKN
;
A
#
# COMPACT_ATOMS: atom_id res chain seq x y z
N MET A 1 2.98 -13.39 -30.61
CA MET A 1 3.22 -11.93 -30.57
C MET A 1 4.47 -11.66 -31.39
N ASP A 2 4.39 -10.76 -32.36
CA ASP A 2 5.45 -10.40 -33.29
C ASP A 2 6.68 -9.87 -32.51
N ASP A 3 7.90 -10.19 -32.97
CA ASP A 3 9.15 -9.77 -32.31
C ASP A 3 9.28 -8.24 -32.25
N TYR A 4 8.69 -7.55 -33.21
CA TYR A 4 8.60 -6.08 -33.21
C TYR A 4 7.74 -5.56 -32.04
N VAL A 5 6.57 -6.16 -31.81
CA VAL A 5 5.68 -5.81 -30.69
C VAL A 5 6.34 -6.09 -29.33
N LYS A 6 7.08 -7.20 -29.23
CA LYS A 6 7.86 -7.53 -28.01
C LYS A 6 8.95 -6.49 -27.74
N LYS A 7 9.64 -6.01 -28.77
CA LYS A 7 10.68 -4.99 -28.64
C LYS A 7 10.09 -3.67 -28.15
N ILE A 8 8.99 -3.22 -28.77
CA ILE A 8 8.29 -1.98 -28.35
C ILE A 8 7.80 -2.11 -26.91
N TRP A 9 7.22 -3.25 -26.54
CA TRP A 9 6.75 -3.52 -25.16
C TRP A 9 7.91 -3.43 -24.16
N LYS A 10 9.05 -4.03 -24.47
CA LYS A 10 10.24 -4.01 -23.62
C LYS A 10 10.78 -2.58 -23.39
N GLU A 11 10.82 -1.75 -24.42
CA GLU A 11 11.22 -0.35 -24.32
C GLU A 11 10.21 0.47 -23.49
N SER A 12 8.92 0.31 -23.77
CA SER A 12 7.83 0.95 -23.02
C SER A 12 7.84 0.54 -21.56
N PHE A 13 8.07 -0.73 -21.27
CA PHE A 13 8.18 -1.24 -19.90
C PHE A 13 9.36 -0.62 -19.15
N LYS A 14 10.51 -0.44 -19.78
CA LYS A 14 11.68 0.19 -19.15
C LYS A 14 11.36 1.62 -18.67
N GLY A 15 10.67 2.40 -19.50
CA GLY A 15 10.19 3.73 -19.16
C GLY A 15 9.19 3.71 -18.02
N PHE A 16 8.20 2.82 -18.09
CA PHE A 16 7.17 2.63 -17.08
C PHE A 16 7.78 2.22 -15.72
N TYR A 17 8.70 1.25 -15.73
CA TYR A 17 9.41 0.80 -14.53
C TYR A 17 10.18 1.96 -13.88
N LYS A 18 10.99 2.71 -14.65
CA LYS A 18 11.75 3.85 -14.14
C LYS A 18 10.85 4.90 -13.48
N LYS A 19 9.66 5.13 -14.03
CA LYS A 19 8.72 6.14 -13.56
C LYS A 19 7.97 5.72 -12.29
N HIS A 20 7.59 4.43 -12.17
CA HIS A 20 6.66 3.96 -11.17
C HIS A 20 7.27 3.05 -10.09
N SER A 21 8.49 2.54 -10.27
CA SER A 21 9.13 1.61 -9.33
C SER A 21 9.25 2.17 -7.92
N ARG A 22 9.72 3.41 -7.77
CA ARG A 22 9.89 4.06 -6.47
C ARG A 22 8.57 4.24 -5.74
N SER A 23 7.54 4.75 -6.42
CA SER A 23 6.20 4.96 -5.84
C SER A 23 5.59 3.63 -5.41
N LEU A 24 5.69 2.58 -6.24
CA LEU A 24 5.20 1.26 -5.90
C LEU A 24 5.92 0.67 -4.68
N TRP A 25 7.25 0.76 -4.65
CA TRP A 25 8.02 0.22 -3.52
C TRP A 25 7.63 0.89 -2.20
N PHE A 26 7.52 2.23 -2.19
CA PHE A 26 7.07 2.96 -1.00
C PHE A 26 5.64 2.60 -0.60
N PHE A 27 4.73 2.45 -1.55
CA PHE A 27 3.37 1.97 -1.27
C PHE A 27 3.37 0.63 -0.54
N ILE A 28 4.13 -0.33 -1.06
CA ILE A 28 4.22 -1.68 -0.48
C ILE A 28 4.84 -1.60 0.91
N TYR A 29 6.01 -0.96 1.05
CA TYR A 29 6.73 -0.82 2.30
C TYR A 29 5.88 -0.12 3.39
N LYS A 30 5.28 1.03 3.07
CA LYS A 30 4.43 1.75 4.03
C LYS A 30 3.16 0.98 4.38
N THR A 31 2.70 0.09 3.51
CA THR A 31 1.51 -0.73 3.77
C THR A 31 1.84 -1.99 4.58
N CYS A 32 2.89 -2.74 4.26
CA CYS A 32 3.25 -3.95 5.00
C CYS A 32 4.12 -3.67 6.24
N GLY A 33 4.97 -2.64 6.22
CA GLY A 33 5.81 -2.24 7.35
C GLY A 33 7.09 -3.03 7.52
N ASP A 34 7.41 -3.93 6.60
CA ASP A 34 8.60 -4.80 6.58
C ASP A 34 9.30 -4.66 5.23
N GLU A 35 10.62 -4.43 5.26
CA GLU A 35 11.42 -4.15 4.06
C GLU A 35 11.63 -5.41 3.21
N SER A 36 11.95 -6.53 3.84
CA SER A 36 12.16 -7.80 3.13
C SER A 36 10.89 -8.25 2.41
N MET A 37 9.75 -8.17 3.11
CA MET A 37 8.44 -8.46 2.52
C MET A 37 8.11 -7.46 1.39
N ALA A 38 8.49 -6.19 1.54
CA ALA A 38 8.25 -5.20 0.51
C ALA A 38 9.04 -5.51 -0.77
N ASP A 39 10.30 -5.93 -0.66
CA ASP A 39 11.12 -6.32 -1.79
C ASP A 39 10.56 -7.53 -2.53
N ASP A 40 10.13 -8.55 -1.81
CA ASP A 40 9.51 -9.74 -2.40
C ASP A 40 8.22 -9.41 -3.15
N ILE A 41 7.33 -8.64 -2.51
CA ILE A 41 6.06 -8.21 -3.12
C ILE A 41 6.31 -7.30 -4.33
N PHE A 42 7.31 -6.42 -4.24
CA PHE A 42 7.68 -5.52 -5.34
C PHE A 42 8.12 -6.31 -6.57
N GLN A 43 9.04 -7.26 -6.41
CA GLN A 43 9.52 -8.11 -7.49
C GLN A 43 8.38 -8.93 -8.10
N GLU A 44 7.57 -9.58 -7.26
CA GLU A 44 6.43 -10.40 -7.70
C GLU A 44 5.36 -9.54 -8.41
N SER A 45 5.17 -8.28 -7.97
CA SER A 45 4.23 -7.36 -8.61
C SER A 45 4.62 -7.05 -10.05
N PHE A 46 5.89 -6.72 -10.29
CA PHE A 46 6.38 -6.47 -11.64
C PHE A 46 6.44 -7.74 -12.49
N TYR A 47 6.77 -8.87 -11.90
CA TYR A 47 6.73 -10.16 -12.60
C TYR A 47 5.32 -10.49 -13.11
N LYS A 48 4.30 -10.36 -12.25
CA LYS A 48 2.89 -10.56 -12.64
C LYS A 48 2.41 -9.52 -13.66
N TYR A 49 2.82 -8.28 -13.50
CA TYR A 49 2.51 -7.21 -14.44
C TYR A 49 3.07 -7.50 -15.83
N LEU A 50 4.35 -7.92 -15.92
CA LEU A 50 4.98 -8.30 -17.20
C LEU A 50 4.27 -9.46 -17.86
N ARG A 51 3.89 -10.49 -17.10
CA ARG A 51 3.16 -11.65 -17.63
C ARG A 51 1.74 -11.32 -18.12
N ALA A 52 1.12 -10.30 -17.55
CA ALA A 52 -0.22 -9.88 -17.95
C ALA A 52 -0.23 -9.05 -19.23
N GLU A 53 0.92 -8.50 -19.62
CA GLU A 53 1.11 -7.67 -20.83
C GLU A 53 -0.04 -6.67 -21.07
N PRO A 54 -0.29 -5.70 -20.16
CA PRO A 54 -1.45 -4.81 -20.24
C PRO A 54 -1.31 -3.71 -21.30
N VAL A 55 -0.93 -4.09 -22.50
CA VAL A 55 -0.62 -3.19 -23.64
C VAL A 55 -1.82 -2.36 -24.12
N LYS A 56 -3.05 -2.80 -23.84
CA LYS A 56 -4.28 -2.10 -24.22
C LYS A 56 -4.67 -0.97 -23.25
N LEU A 57 -4.00 -0.90 -22.09
CA LEU A 57 -4.29 0.11 -21.08
C LEU A 57 -3.42 1.34 -21.32
N ASN A 58 -3.95 2.54 -21.07
CA ASN A 58 -3.13 3.73 -21.00
C ASN A 58 -2.24 3.71 -19.73
N GLU A 59 -1.24 4.60 -19.65
CA GLU A 59 -0.25 4.59 -18.57
C GLU A 59 -0.88 4.69 -17.17
N HIS A 60 -1.89 5.54 -17.00
CA HIS A 60 -2.59 5.69 -15.72
C HIS A 60 -3.32 4.40 -15.30
N GLN A 61 -4.01 3.75 -16.24
CA GLN A 61 -4.65 2.47 -16.04
C GLN A 61 -3.63 1.34 -15.76
N GLN A 62 -2.49 1.35 -16.45
CA GLN A 62 -1.39 0.42 -16.20
C GLN A 62 -0.84 0.58 -14.79
N LYS A 63 -0.64 1.82 -14.32
CA LYS A 63 -0.24 2.12 -12.95
C LYS A 63 -1.27 1.60 -11.94
N ALA A 64 -2.55 1.90 -12.12
CA ALA A 64 -3.62 1.40 -11.25
C ALA A 64 -3.66 -0.14 -11.21
N TYR A 65 -3.46 -0.79 -12.37
CA TYR A 65 -3.38 -2.25 -12.46
C TYR A 65 -2.18 -2.83 -11.69
N LEU A 66 -1.01 -2.20 -11.78
CA LEU A 66 0.18 -2.58 -11.02
C LEU A 66 -0.06 -2.46 -9.50
N PHE A 67 -0.65 -1.36 -9.04
CA PHE A 67 -1.03 -1.17 -7.63
C PHE A 67 -2.08 -2.19 -7.15
N LYS A 68 -3.00 -2.59 -8.02
CA LYS A 68 -3.97 -3.66 -7.74
C LYS A 68 -3.28 -5.02 -7.54
N ILE A 69 -2.26 -5.34 -8.35
CA ILE A 69 -1.46 -6.56 -8.17
C ILE A 69 -0.76 -6.52 -6.80
N ALA A 70 -0.05 -5.43 -6.51
CA ALA A 70 0.66 -5.26 -5.24
C ALA A 70 -0.28 -5.35 -4.04
N TYR A 71 -1.42 -4.66 -4.06
CA TYR A 71 -2.41 -4.74 -3.00
C TYR A 71 -2.88 -6.18 -2.72
N ARG A 72 -3.17 -6.96 -3.76
CA ARG A 72 -3.56 -8.38 -3.60
C ARG A 72 -2.46 -9.18 -2.93
N LEU A 73 -1.21 -9.03 -3.36
CA LEU A 73 -0.06 -9.71 -2.77
C LEU A 73 0.12 -9.34 -1.29
N ILE A 74 0.00 -8.06 -0.95
CA ILE A 74 0.04 -7.59 0.44
C ILE A 74 -1.03 -8.28 1.29
N ILE A 75 -2.29 -8.27 0.83
CA ILE A 75 -3.39 -8.88 1.59
C ILE A 75 -3.24 -10.39 1.72
N ASP A 76 -2.70 -11.06 0.72
CA ASP A 76 -2.46 -12.49 0.77
C ASP A 76 -1.35 -12.84 1.77
N GLN A 77 -0.27 -12.05 1.83
CA GLN A 77 0.79 -12.22 2.84
C GLN A 77 0.26 -11.97 4.27
N VAL A 78 -0.49 -10.89 4.43
CA VAL A 78 -1.15 -10.57 5.71
C VAL A 78 -2.02 -11.73 6.21
N ARG A 79 -2.80 -12.35 5.33
CA ARG A 79 -3.62 -13.52 5.67
C ARG A 79 -2.77 -14.72 6.07
N LYS A 80 -1.67 -14.99 5.34
CA LYS A 80 -0.77 -16.11 5.66
C LYS A 80 -0.16 -15.96 7.04
N ILE A 81 0.34 -14.76 7.38
CA ILE A 81 0.90 -14.44 8.69
C ILE A 81 -0.15 -14.69 9.79
N LYS A 82 -1.37 -14.16 9.60
CA LYS A 82 -2.45 -14.33 10.57
C LYS A 82 -2.78 -15.80 10.80
N VAL A 83 -2.98 -16.58 9.75
CA VAL A 83 -3.26 -18.03 9.85
C VAL A 83 -2.11 -18.78 10.52
N HIS A 84 -0.85 -18.37 10.26
CA HIS A 84 0.30 -19.00 10.90
C HIS A 84 0.35 -18.70 12.39
N GLN A 85 0.09 -17.45 12.79
CA GLN A 85 0.02 -17.06 14.21
C GLN A 85 -1.14 -17.73 14.96
N GLU A 86 -2.33 -17.82 14.36
CA GLU A 86 -3.48 -18.52 14.96
C GLU A 86 -3.21 -20.01 15.19
N LYS A 87 -2.34 -20.65 14.40
CA LYS A 87 -1.94 -22.05 14.60
C LYS A 87 -0.91 -22.24 15.71
N PHE A 88 -0.18 -21.19 16.08
CA PHE A 88 0.94 -21.26 17.03
C PHE A 88 0.73 -20.47 18.32
N SER A 89 -0.37 -19.74 18.46
CA SER A 89 -0.66 -19.00 19.69
C SER A 89 -2.09 -19.27 20.18
N GLU A 90 -2.20 -19.77 21.40
CA GLU A 90 -3.43 -19.73 22.21
C GLU A 90 -3.68 -18.32 22.79
N ILE A 91 -2.92 -17.31 22.38
CA ILE A 91 -3.00 -15.94 22.87
C ILE A 91 -3.47 -15.03 21.73
N GLU A 92 -4.62 -14.40 21.95
CA GLU A 92 -5.17 -13.34 21.09
C GLU A 92 -4.23 -12.11 21.07
N THR A 93 -3.21 -12.14 20.23
CA THR A 93 -2.47 -10.94 19.87
C THR A 93 -2.80 -10.55 18.44
N ASP A 94 -3.27 -9.31 18.24
CA ASP A 94 -3.46 -8.74 16.90
C ASP A 94 -2.12 -8.86 16.14
N PRO A 95 -2.06 -9.58 15.01
CA PRO A 95 -0.81 -9.87 14.29
C PRO A 95 -0.04 -8.60 13.84
N TYR A 96 -0.61 -7.43 14.05
CA TYR A 96 -0.02 -6.15 13.73
C TYR A 96 0.63 -5.42 14.91
N VAL A 97 0.54 -5.96 16.14
CA VAL A 97 1.18 -5.37 17.34
C VAL A 97 2.63 -5.84 17.52
N GLY A 98 3.07 -6.84 16.77
CA GLY A 98 4.37 -7.52 16.94
C GLY A 98 5.56 -6.93 16.16
N PHE A 99 5.43 -5.86 15.41
CA PHE A 99 6.60 -5.16 14.89
C PHE A 99 7.05 -4.12 15.92
N GLU A 100 7.98 -4.55 16.77
CA GLU A 100 8.70 -3.65 17.68
C GLU A 100 9.29 -2.49 16.88
N ALA A 101 8.77 -1.29 17.15
CA ALA A 101 9.47 -0.07 16.80
C ALA A 101 10.76 -0.07 17.60
N SER A 102 11.90 -0.29 16.95
CA SER A 102 13.20 -0.07 17.56
C SER A 102 13.19 1.30 18.22
N LYS A 103 13.41 1.27 19.55
CA LYS A 103 13.64 2.46 20.35
C LYS A 103 14.91 3.11 19.84
N GLU A 104 14.78 4.23 19.16
CA GLU A 104 15.79 5.27 19.25
C GLU A 104 15.16 6.65 19.03
N GLN A 105 15.57 7.54 19.89
CA GLN A 105 15.07 8.84 20.22
C GLN A 105 15.28 9.88 19.13
N GLU A 106 14.47 10.89 19.26
CA GLU A 106 14.47 12.27 18.81
C GLU A 106 13.71 12.61 17.52
N ILE A 107 12.51 12.97 17.76
CA ILE A 107 11.73 14.17 17.43
C ILE A 107 12.07 14.81 16.09
N SER A 108 11.40 14.28 15.07
CA SER A 108 10.98 15.06 13.92
C SER A 108 9.50 14.72 13.70
N THR A 109 8.66 15.75 13.54
CA THR A 109 7.23 15.60 13.24
C THR A 109 6.93 14.56 12.16
N ALA A 110 7.87 14.37 11.22
CA ALA A 110 7.79 13.35 10.16
C ALA A 110 7.95 11.91 10.71
N LEU A 111 8.85 11.69 11.67
CA LEU A 111 9.08 10.36 12.30
C LEU A 111 7.89 9.92 13.14
N ASP A 112 7.23 10.86 13.83
CA ASP A 112 6.05 10.57 14.63
C ASP A 112 4.83 10.30 13.75
N MET A 113 4.68 11.00 12.63
CA MET A 113 3.67 10.69 11.61
C MET A 113 3.85 9.29 11.05
N GLU A 114 5.10 8.88 10.82
CA GLU A 114 5.40 7.52 10.33
C GLU A 114 5.06 6.46 11.38
N LYS A 115 5.42 6.67 12.64
CA LYS A 115 5.05 5.79 13.75
C LYS A 115 3.53 5.66 13.87
N THR A 116 2.82 6.80 13.81
CA THR A 116 1.36 6.82 13.84
C THR A 116 0.74 6.09 12.65
N PHE A 117 1.32 6.24 11.45
CA PHE A 117 0.85 5.52 10.26
C PHE A 117 0.99 4.01 10.42
N LYS A 118 2.05 3.53 11.10
CA LYS A 118 2.25 2.11 11.41
C LYS A 118 1.21 1.53 12.37
N LEU A 119 0.51 2.35 13.17
CA LEU A 119 -0.58 1.90 14.04
C LEU A 119 -1.89 1.62 13.29
N LEU A 120 -1.99 2.04 12.05
CA LEU A 120 -3.12 1.71 11.18
C LEU A 120 -3.00 0.28 10.63
N LYS A 121 -4.13 -0.39 10.41
CA LYS A 121 -4.16 -1.68 9.72
C LYS A 121 -3.72 -1.54 8.25
N PRO A 122 -3.11 -2.55 7.63
CA PRO A 122 -2.66 -2.48 6.22
C PRO A 122 -3.72 -1.99 5.24
N LYS A 123 -4.97 -2.42 5.39
CA LYS A 123 -6.08 -1.93 4.56
C LYS A 123 -6.36 -0.44 4.76
N GLU A 124 -6.18 0.06 5.99
CA GLU A 124 -6.35 1.47 6.32
C GLU A 124 -5.21 2.31 5.72
N ARG A 125 -3.96 1.83 5.84
CA ARG A 125 -2.78 2.45 5.22
C ARG A 125 -2.92 2.52 3.71
N THR A 126 -3.37 1.42 3.08
CA THR A 126 -3.66 1.38 1.63
C THR A 126 -4.63 2.48 1.21
N LEU A 127 -5.74 2.65 1.94
CA LEU A 127 -6.75 3.66 1.59
C LEU A 127 -6.18 5.07 1.63
N LEU A 128 -5.44 5.42 2.69
CA LEU A 128 -4.81 6.74 2.82
C LEU A 128 -3.75 6.95 1.74
N TRP A 129 -2.91 5.95 1.49
CA TRP A 129 -1.85 6.07 0.48
C TRP A 129 -2.42 6.29 -0.91
N LEU A 130 -3.36 5.46 -1.34
CA LEU A 130 -3.97 5.58 -2.68
C LEU A 130 -4.69 6.92 -2.87
N ALA A 131 -5.37 7.42 -1.82
CA ALA A 131 -6.11 8.67 -1.92
C ALA A 131 -5.20 9.91 -1.88
N TYR A 132 -4.18 9.93 -1.00
CA TYR A 132 -3.43 11.17 -0.70
C TYR A 132 -2.01 11.18 -1.25
N ALA A 133 -1.34 10.05 -1.39
CA ALA A 133 -0.01 9.98 -1.98
C ALA A 133 -0.06 9.75 -3.49
N GLU A 134 -1.01 8.93 -3.97
CA GLU A 134 -1.14 8.59 -5.39
C GLU A 134 -2.24 9.39 -6.10
N GLY A 135 -3.15 10.01 -5.36
CA GLY A 135 -4.21 10.88 -5.91
C GLY A 135 -5.31 10.16 -6.67
N TYR A 136 -5.54 8.86 -6.39
CA TYR A 136 -6.61 8.10 -7.04
C TYR A 136 -8.00 8.56 -6.57
N SER A 137 -8.94 8.60 -7.51
CA SER A 137 -10.37 8.82 -7.23
C SER A 137 -10.99 7.67 -6.43
N HIS A 138 -12.17 7.90 -5.84
CA HIS A 138 -12.87 6.84 -5.10
C HIS A 138 -13.20 5.62 -5.97
N GLU A 139 -13.55 5.85 -7.24
CA GLU A 139 -13.80 4.79 -8.22
C GLU A 139 -12.54 3.95 -8.48
N GLU A 140 -11.42 4.62 -8.74
CA GLU A 140 -10.14 3.95 -8.98
C GLU A 140 -9.66 3.18 -7.74
N ILE A 141 -9.76 3.77 -6.56
CA ILE A 141 -9.45 3.08 -5.29
C ILE A 141 -10.32 1.83 -5.15
N ALA A 142 -11.63 1.95 -5.44
CA ALA A 142 -12.55 0.81 -5.38
C ALA A 142 -12.13 -0.32 -6.34
N ALA A 143 -11.70 0.02 -7.56
CA ALA A 143 -11.20 -0.94 -8.54
C ALA A 143 -9.87 -1.60 -8.10
N ILE A 144 -8.96 -0.83 -7.49
CA ILE A 144 -7.66 -1.33 -6.98
C ILE A 144 -7.88 -2.31 -5.82
N ILE A 145 -8.66 -1.93 -4.81
CA ILE A 145 -8.85 -2.74 -3.59
C ILE A 145 -10.02 -3.73 -3.68
N HIS A 146 -10.65 -3.83 -4.83
CA HIS A 146 -11.80 -4.71 -5.09
C HIS A 146 -12.96 -4.48 -4.10
N SER A 147 -13.44 -3.24 -4.04
CA SER A 147 -14.49 -2.79 -3.13
C SER A 147 -15.59 -2.03 -3.89
N LYS A 148 -16.71 -1.77 -3.22
CA LYS A 148 -17.77 -0.92 -3.78
C LYS A 148 -17.37 0.55 -3.64
N GLU A 149 -17.48 1.34 -4.71
CA GLU A 149 -17.15 2.77 -4.71
C GLU A 149 -17.86 3.54 -3.59
N LYS A 150 -19.18 3.35 -3.45
CA LYS A 150 -19.97 3.99 -2.38
C LYS A 150 -19.41 3.78 -0.96
N SER A 151 -18.67 2.69 -0.74
CA SER A 151 -18.04 2.41 0.56
C SER A 151 -16.72 3.14 0.78
N ILE A 152 -16.04 3.60 -0.29
CA ILE A 152 -14.70 4.21 -0.19
C ILE A 152 -14.75 5.52 0.60
N LYS A 153 -15.70 6.41 0.28
CA LYS A 153 -15.88 7.68 1.00
C LYS A 153 -16.02 7.48 2.51
N VAL A 154 -16.87 6.53 2.91
CA VAL A 154 -17.10 6.23 4.34
C VAL A 154 -15.87 5.61 4.98
N LYS A 155 -15.20 4.69 4.30
CA LYS A 155 -13.96 4.07 4.78
C LYS A 155 -12.85 5.11 4.96
N LEU A 156 -12.62 5.97 3.97
CA LEU A 156 -11.63 7.05 4.06
C LEU A 156 -11.94 8.02 5.21
N PHE A 157 -13.20 8.42 5.37
CA PHE A 157 -13.60 9.28 6.49
C PHE A 157 -13.27 8.63 7.84
N ARG A 158 -13.62 7.35 8.03
CA ARG A 158 -13.34 6.62 9.29
C ARG A 158 -11.84 6.49 9.54
N VAL A 159 -11.06 6.18 8.51
CA VAL A 159 -9.60 6.03 8.64
C VAL A 159 -8.94 7.37 8.94
N LYS A 160 -9.35 8.46 8.28
CA LYS A 160 -8.87 9.83 8.59
C LYS A 160 -9.15 10.21 10.03
N LYS A 161 -10.38 9.97 10.50
CA LYS A 161 -10.76 10.25 11.90
C LYS A 161 -9.89 9.46 12.86
N LYS A 162 -9.75 8.14 12.65
CA LYS A 162 -8.90 7.28 13.46
C LYS A 162 -7.44 7.77 13.49
N PHE A 163 -6.88 8.11 12.34
CA PHE A 163 -5.52 8.63 12.23
C PHE A 163 -5.34 9.94 12.99
N ALA A 164 -6.29 10.87 12.86
CA ALA A 164 -6.29 12.13 13.61
C ALA A 164 -6.42 11.92 15.13
N ASP A 165 -7.25 10.97 15.56
CA ASP A 165 -7.42 10.65 16.98
C ASP A 165 -6.14 10.06 17.59
N ILE A 166 -5.43 9.18 16.86
CA ILE A 166 -4.13 8.64 17.28
C ILE A 166 -3.10 9.77 17.38
N LEU A 167 -3.03 10.67 16.40
CA LEU A 167 -2.12 11.81 16.42
C LEU A 167 -2.38 12.71 17.65
N ARG A 168 -3.65 13.01 17.95
CA ARG A 168 -4.01 13.81 19.14
C ARG A 168 -3.57 13.14 20.44
N GLN A 169 -3.74 11.82 20.56
CA GLN A 169 -3.29 11.06 21.73
C GLN A 169 -1.77 11.10 21.91
N GLN A 170 -1.01 11.30 20.84
CA GLN A 170 0.44 11.47 20.85
C GLN A 170 0.88 12.93 21.04
N GLY A 171 -0.06 13.85 21.34
CA GLY A 171 0.25 15.26 21.61
C GLY A 171 0.25 16.18 20.38
N TYR A 172 -0.15 15.67 19.21
CA TYR A 172 -0.31 16.50 18.01
C TYR A 172 -1.62 17.32 18.09
N ASN A 173 -1.50 18.58 18.44
CA ASN A 173 -2.62 19.57 18.42
C ASN A 173 -2.65 20.40 17.12
N GLY A 174 -2.18 19.85 16.02
CA GLY A 174 -2.20 20.52 14.73
C GLY A 174 -3.63 20.78 14.26
N GLU A 175 -3.98 22.04 14.06
CA GLU A 175 -5.19 22.42 13.34
C GLU A 175 -5.12 21.80 11.93
N VAL A 176 -5.94 20.79 11.67
CA VAL A 176 -6.18 20.32 10.30
C VAL A 176 -6.97 21.44 9.63
N LYS A 177 -6.29 22.33 8.89
CA LYS A 177 -6.96 23.26 7.98
C LYS A 177 -7.80 22.45 7.01
N ASN A 178 -9.10 22.71 7.08
CA ASN A 178 -10.10 22.15 6.14
C ASN A 178 -9.82 22.54 4.70
#